data_e4488492f013c3c65545f8094ebae0ea
#
_entry.id   e4488492f013c3c65545f8094ebae0ea
#
_cell.length_a   1.000
_cell.length_b   1.000
_cell.length_c   1.000
_cell.angle_alpha   90.00
_cell.angle_beta   90.00
_cell.angle_gamma   90.00
#
_symmetry.space_group_name_H-M   'P 1'
#
loop_
_entity.id
_entity.type
_entity.pdbx_description
1 polymer ?
#
loop_
_entity_poly.entity_id
_entity_poly.type
_entity_poly.pdbx_seq_one_letter_code
_entity_poly.pdbx_strand_id
1 'polypeptide(L)'
;MYNAKAYSAASATSSLSSTTIARRDPNECDVQIEILFCGICHSDLHAVRNEWSSIMPTVYPIVPGHEIVGRVTRIGSSVTKYNAGDLAAVGCLVDSDGTCPQCKSGLEQFCPNMKLTFNSPDTNGAGPVTYGGYSDSIVVNERFVLHVPANLDLAGAAPLLCAG
;
A
#
# COMPACT_ATOMS: atom_id res chain seq x y z
N MET A 1 6.06 -15.19 -6.48
CA MET A 1 6.59 -14.26 -5.45
C MET A 1 7.93 -13.70 -5.89
N TYR A 2 8.25 -12.46 -5.57
CA TYR A 2 9.50 -11.78 -5.90
C TYR A 2 9.99 -10.95 -4.70
N ASN A 3 11.26 -10.57 -4.71
CA ASN A 3 11.86 -9.74 -3.67
C ASN A 3 11.76 -8.25 -4.02
N ALA A 4 11.40 -7.43 -3.04
CA ALA A 4 11.39 -5.98 -3.12
C ALA A 4 12.32 -5.40 -2.06
N LYS A 5 13.07 -4.35 -2.41
CA LYS A 5 13.87 -3.59 -1.43
C LYS A 5 12.93 -2.71 -0.62
N ALA A 6 13.20 -2.56 0.67
CA ALA A 6 12.36 -1.78 1.57
C ALA A 6 13.18 -1.15 2.70
N TYR A 7 12.52 -0.26 3.44
CA TYR A 7 12.98 0.24 4.74
C TYR A 7 11.99 -0.21 5.82
N SER A 8 12.48 -0.87 6.84
CA SER A 8 11.65 -1.38 7.94
C SER A 8 12.17 -0.96 9.31
N ALA A 9 11.26 -0.87 10.27
CA ALA A 9 11.58 -0.80 11.68
C ALA A 9 11.42 -2.18 12.31
N ALA A 10 12.42 -2.63 13.06
CA ALA A 10 12.42 -3.94 13.74
C ALA A 10 11.72 -3.90 15.10
N SER A 11 11.52 -2.70 15.68
CA SER A 11 10.86 -2.48 16.96
C SER A 11 10.38 -1.02 17.08
N ALA A 12 9.61 -0.70 18.10
CA ALA A 12 9.13 0.66 18.38
C ALA A 12 10.24 1.70 18.62
N THR A 13 11.45 1.26 18.94
CA THR A 13 12.58 2.14 19.24
C THR A 13 13.72 2.06 18.21
N SER A 14 13.60 1.18 17.21
CA SER A 14 14.61 1.08 16.15
C SER A 14 14.41 2.15 15.09
N SER A 15 15.50 2.60 14.49
CA SER A 15 15.46 3.37 13.25
C SER A 15 15.01 2.51 12.08
N LEU A 16 14.50 3.14 11.03
CA LEU A 16 14.29 2.47 9.75
C LEU A 16 15.64 2.02 9.17
N SER A 17 15.69 0.79 8.72
CA SER A 17 16.89 0.21 8.09
C SER A 17 16.52 -0.50 6.78
N SER A 18 17.47 -0.56 5.86
CA SER A 18 17.32 -1.26 4.59
C SER A 18 17.08 -2.76 4.82
N THR A 19 16.11 -3.31 4.12
CA THR A 19 15.73 -4.72 4.18
C THR A 19 15.23 -5.21 2.83
N THR A 20 14.97 -6.49 2.74
CA THR A 20 14.29 -7.12 1.61
C THR A 20 13.02 -7.79 2.12
N ILE A 21 11.90 -7.53 1.44
CA ILE A 21 10.62 -8.16 1.72
C ILE A 21 10.17 -9.00 0.53
N ALA A 22 9.38 -10.04 0.80
CA ALA A 22 8.70 -10.78 -0.25
C ALA A 22 7.41 -10.04 -0.66
N ARG A 23 7.16 -9.94 -1.96
CA ARG A 23 5.90 -9.50 -2.55
C ARG A 23 5.27 -10.66 -3.32
N ARG A 24 3.96 -10.76 -3.31
CA ARG A 24 3.22 -11.69 -4.15
C ARG A 24 3.27 -11.27 -5.62
N ASP A 25 3.07 -12.19 -6.53
CA ASP A 25 2.76 -11.85 -7.91
C ASP A 25 1.34 -11.29 -8.02
N PRO A 26 1.03 -10.48 -9.04
CA PRO A 26 -0.33 -10.00 -9.29
C PRO A 26 -1.32 -11.17 -9.52
N ASN A 27 -2.48 -11.14 -8.85
CA ASN A 27 -3.63 -11.93 -9.19
C ASN A 27 -4.39 -11.30 -10.37
N GLU A 28 -5.51 -11.89 -10.78
CA GLU A 28 -6.27 -11.47 -11.96
C GLU A 28 -6.69 -9.99 -11.94
N CYS A 29 -7.04 -9.43 -10.78
CA CYS A 29 -7.52 -8.05 -10.62
C CYS A 29 -6.45 -7.10 -10.05
N ASP A 30 -5.20 -7.51 -10.00
CA ASP A 30 -4.14 -6.73 -9.36
C ASP A 30 -3.30 -5.94 -10.34
N VAL A 31 -2.78 -4.83 -9.85
CA VAL A 31 -1.81 -3.97 -10.50
C VAL A 31 -0.50 -4.03 -9.71
N GLN A 32 0.60 -4.36 -10.36
CA GLN A 32 1.95 -4.23 -9.80
C GLN A 32 2.52 -2.86 -10.17
N ILE A 33 3.00 -2.14 -9.17
CA ILE A 33 3.46 -0.77 -9.28
C ILE A 33 4.92 -0.71 -8.82
N GLU A 34 5.82 -0.18 -9.67
CA GLU A 34 7.12 0.32 -9.27
C GLU A 34 6.92 1.65 -8.56
N ILE A 35 7.39 1.77 -7.32
CA ILE A 35 7.21 2.97 -6.51
C ILE A 35 8.30 3.99 -6.88
N LEU A 36 7.88 5.17 -7.32
CA LEU A 36 8.77 6.27 -7.67
C LEU A 36 8.89 7.25 -6.51
N PHE A 37 7.78 7.51 -5.81
CA PHE A 37 7.70 8.39 -4.65
C PHE A 37 6.76 7.81 -3.61
N CYS A 38 7.11 8.01 -2.35
CA CYS A 38 6.21 7.76 -1.22
C CYS A 38 6.32 8.93 -0.25
N GLY A 39 5.20 9.58 0.02
CA GLY A 39 5.13 10.67 0.98
C GLY A 39 5.35 10.17 2.41
N ILE A 40 5.63 11.10 3.32
CA ILE A 40 5.84 10.85 4.74
C ILE A 40 4.70 11.49 5.53
N CYS A 41 3.92 10.64 6.18
CA CYS A 41 2.83 11.04 7.06
C CYS A 41 3.18 10.82 8.53
N HIS A 42 2.57 11.60 9.42
CA HIS A 42 2.74 11.37 10.87
C HIS A 42 2.20 10.00 11.30
N SER A 43 1.23 9.45 10.56
CA SER A 43 0.72 8.09 10.78
C SER A 43 1.77 6.99 10.62
N ASP A 44 2.75 7.18 9.73
CA ASP A 44 3.88 6.25 9.60
C ASP A 44 4.71 6.22 10.88
N LEU A 45 4.95 7.39 11.48
CA LEU A 45 5.69 7.51 12.74
C LEU A 45 4.94 6.89 13.92
N HIS A 46 3.63 7.17 14.04
CA HIS A 46 2.78 6.57 15.06
C HIS A 46 2.79 5.04 14.99
N ALA A 47 2.67 4.49 13.77
CA ALA A 47 2.71 3.05 13.57
C ALA A 47 4.08 2.47 13.90
N VAL A 48 5.19 3.07 13.39
CA VAL A 48 6.55 2.61 13.71
C VAL A 48 6.81 2.60 15.21
N ARG A 49 6.34 3.59 15.95
CA ARG A 49 6.50 3.72 17.40
C ARG A 49 5.49 2.92 18.22
N ASN A 50 4.53 2.24 17.56
CA ASN A 50 3.44 1.51 18.20
C ASN A 50 2.60 2.38 19.15
N GLU A 51 2.44 3.65 18.82
CA GLU A 51 1.70 4.62 19.66
C GLU A 51 0.19 4.39 19.63
N TRP A 52 -0.31 3.62 18.66
CA TRP A 52 -1.71 3.19 18.55
C TRP A 52 -1.95 1.77 19.07
N SER A 53 -1.08 1.27 19.94
CA SER A 53 -1.10 -0.12 20.42
C SER A 53 -2.42 -0.57 21.05
N SER A 54 -3.22 0.36 21.60
CA SER A 54 -4.53 0.06 22.19
C SER A 54 -5.63 -0.27 21.17
N ILE A 55 -5.48 0.18 19.91
CA ILE A 55 -6.49 0.00 18.85
C ILE A 55 -5.92 -0.71 17.62
N MET A 56 -4.66 -0.50 17.32
CA MET A 56 -3.97 -1.08 16.17
C MET A 56 -2.50 -1.38 16.54
N PRO A 57 -2.25 -2.47 17.27
CA PRO A 57 -0.88 -2.85 17.65
C PRO A 57 -0.04 -3.14 16.42
N THR A 58 1.21 -2.69 16.44
CA THR A 58 2.14 -2.86 15.32
C THR A 58 2.76 -4.25 15.32
N VAL A 59 2.72 -4.90 14.17
CA VAL A 59 3.44 -6.16 13.92
C VAL A 59 4.82 -5.83 13.33
N TYR A 60 5.88 -6.21 14.03
CA TYR A 60 7.26 -5.99 13.59
C TYR A 60 7.85 -7.23 12.87
N PRO A 61 8.76 -7.03 11.89
CA PRO A 61 9.20 -5.74 11.34
C PRO A 61 8.10 -5.07 10.52
N ILE A 62 7.94 -3.75 10.67
CA ILE A 62 6.97 -2.97 9.91
C ILE A 62 7.66 -2.24 8.76
N VAL A 63 7.04 -2.23 7.59
CA VAL A 63 7.36 -1.36 6.44
C VAL A 63 6.21 -0.37 6.29
N PRO A 64 6.38 0.90 6.69
CA PRO A 64 5.32 1.91 6.59
C PRO A 64 5.22 2.49 5.17
N GLY A 65 4.47 3.59 5.01
CA GLY A 65 4.27 4.29 3.75
C GLY A 65 2.90 3.98 3.12
N HIS A 66 2.10 5.01 2.90
CA HIS A 66 0.74 4.91 2.35
C HIS A 66 0.36 6.10 1.46
N GLU A 67 1.35 6.82 0.98
CA GLU A 67 1.22 7.96 0.06
C GLU A 67 2.07 7.67 -1.18
N ILE A 68 1.66 6.66 -1.96
CA ILE A 68 2.46 6.03 -3.00
C ILE A 68 2.10 6.59 -4.37
N VAL A 69 3.11 7.03 -5.11
CA VAL A 69 3.01 7.34 -6.53
C VAL A 69 4.05 6.52 -7.28
N GLY A 70 3.63 5.89 -8.36
CA GLY A 70 4.51 4.99 -9.10
C GLY A 70 4.06 4.75 -10.54
N ARG A 71 4.67 3.75 -11.13
CA ARG A 71 4.42 3.31 -12.50
C ARG A 71 3.97 1.85 -12.52
N VAL A 72 2.89 1.60 -13.24
CA VAL A 72 2.40 0.24 -13.47
C VAL A 72 3.43 -0.55 -14.28
N THR A 73 3.86 -1.69 -13.76
CA THR A 73 4.82 -2.59 -14.42
C THR A 73 4.17 -3.87 -14.94
N ARG A 74 3.16 -4.39 -14.22
CA ARG A 74 2.41 -5.58 -14.62
C ARG A 74 0.95 -5.41 -14.18
N ILE A 75 0.04 -6.05 -14.91
CA ILE A 75 -1.38 -6.11 -14.61
C ILE A 75 -1.87 -7.55 -14.64
N GLY A 76 -2.87 -7.87 -13.85
CA GLY A 76 -3.61 -9.13 -13.90
C GLY A 76 -4.51 -9.21 -15.13
N SER A 77 -4.93 -10.41 -15.47
CA SER A 77 -5.71 -10.70 -16.70
C SER A 77 -7.10 -10.04 -16.75
N SER A 78 -7.65 -9.69 -15.60
CA SER A 78 -8.98 -9.06 -15.47
C SER A 78 -8.91 -7.55 -15.20
N VAL A 79 -7.72 -6.97 -15.13
CA VAL A 79 -7.53 -5.53 -14.98
C VAL A 79 -7.97 -4.80 -16.23
N THR A 80 -8.80 -3.78 -16.06
CA THR A 80 -9.38 -3.00 -17.16
C THR A 80 -9.07 -1.51 -17.10
N LYS A 81 -8.65 -1.01 -15.93
CA LYS A 81 -8.43 0.42 -15.69
C LYS A 81 -7.02 0.90 -16.01
N TYR A 82 -6.06 -0.02 -16.09
CA TYR A 82 -4.63 0.29 -16.21
C TYR A 82 -3.95 -0.54 -17.28
N ASN A 83 -2.90 0.04 -17.85
CA ASN A 83 -1.94 -0.62 -18.71
C ASN A 83 -0.52 -0.50 -18.12
N ALA A 84 0.38 -1.39 -18.49
CA ALA A 84 1.79 -1.25 -18.14
C ALA A 84 2.33 0.08 -18.70
N GLY A 85 3.02 0.83 -17.86
CA GLY A 85 3.54 2.17 -18.17
C GLY A 85 2.70 3.32 -17.61
N ASP A 86 1.44 3.09 -17.24
CA ASP A 86 0.57 4.13 -16.67
C ASP A 86 1.10 4.62 -15.30
N LEU A 87 0.83 5.89 -15.01
CA LEU A 87 1.07 6.46 -13.68
C LEU A 87 -0.09 6.09 -12.77
N ALA A 88 0.27 5.66 -11.57
CA ALA A 88 -0.68 5.15 -10.59
C ALA A 88 -0.33 5.62 -9.17
N ALA A 89 -1.35 5.75 -8.35
CA ALA A 89 -1.21 6.13 -6.96
C ALA A 89 -1.99 5.18 -6.03
N VAL A 90 -1.50 5.02 -4.80
CA VAL A 90 -2.12 4.20 -3.76
C VAL A 90 -2.10 4.96 -2.45
N GLY A 91 -3.27 5.09 -1.82
CA GLY A 91 -3.44 5.74 -0.52
C GLY A 91 -3.44 4.76 0.65
N CYS A 92 -4.33 5.02 1.61
CA CYS A 92 -4.36 4.30 2.89
C CYS A 92 -4.93 2.87 2.81
N LEU A 93 -5.67 2.52 1.74
CA LEU A 93 -6.34 1.22 1.58
C LEU A 93 -5.81 0.49 0.35
N VAL A 94 -5.66 -0.83 0.46
CA VAL A 94 -5.18 -1.70 -0.64
C VAL A 94 -6.14 -2.84 -0.96
N ASP A 95 -7.12 -3.14 -0.10
CA ASP A 95 -8.07 -4.22 -0.33
C ASP A 95 -9.33 -4.08 0.57
N SER A 96 -10.39 -4.76 0.19
CA SER A 96 -11.62 -4.98 0.97
C SER A 96 -12.26 -6.30 0.55
N ASP A 97 -13.30 -6.78 1.26
CA ASP A 97 -13.95 -8.05 0.88
C ASP A 97 -14.78 -7.95 -0.43
N GLY A 98 -15.13 -6.74 -0.87
CA GLY A 98 -15.89 -6.51 -2.10
C GLY A 98 -17.34 -6.97 -2.08
N THR A 99 -17.80 -7.64 -1.02
CA THR A 99 -19.09 -8.35 -0.97
C THR A 99 -20.05 -7.83 0.07
N CYS A 100 -19.57 -7.17 1.13
CA CYS A 100 -20.40 -6.62 2.18
C CYS A 100 -21.28 -5.45 1.67
N PRO A 101 -22.32 -5.05 2.41
CA PRO A 101 -23.19 -3.94 2.03
C PRO A 101 -22.43 -2.64 1.76
N GLN A 102 -21.40 -2.35 2.56
CA GLN A 102 -20.55 -1.16 2.42
C GLN A 102 -19.80 -1.17 1.09
N CYS A 103 -19.13 -2.28 0.76
CA CYS A 103 -18.42 -2.41 -0.52
C CYS A 103 -19.36 -2.33 -1.72
N LYS A 104 -20.55 -2.93 -1.63
CA LYS A 104 -21.58 -2.84 -2.68
C LYS A 104 -22.12 -1.43 -2.89
N SER A 105 -21.98 -0.58 -1.89
CA SER A 105 -22.41 0.84 -1.92
C SER A 105 -21.25 1.80 -2.24
N GLY A 106 -20.03 1.29 -2.55
CA GLY A 106 -18.86 2.13 -2.81
C GLY A 106 -18.30 2.80 -1.56
N LEU A 107 -18.48 2.17 -0.40
CA LEU A 107 -18.07 2.66 0.91
C LEU A 107 -17.05 1.70 1.54
N GLU A 108 -16.03 1.33 0.79
CA GLU A 108 -15.00 0.36 1.17
C GLU A 108 -14.25 0.75 2.45
N GLN A 109 -14.14 2.03 2.75
CA GLN A 109 -13.53 2.55 3.99
C GLN A 109 -14.29 2.13 5.26
N PHE A 110 -15.51 1.66 5.13
CA PHE A 110 -16.34 1.11 6.23
C PHE A 110 -16.47 -0.41 6.15
N CYS A 111 -15.73 -1.06 5.26
CA CYS A 111 -15.71 -2.52 5.17
C CYS A 111 -15.09 -3.12 6.44
N PRO A 112 -15.75 -4.08 7.13
CA PRO A 112 -15.15 -4.71 8.31
C PRO A 112 -13.88 -5.50 8.01
N ASN A 113 -13.66 -5.87 6.75
CA ASN A 113 -12.48 -6.58 6.26
C ASN A 113 -11.58 -5.70 5.36
N MET A 114 -11.65 -4.38 5.50
CA MET A 114 -10.75 -3.47 4.78
C MET A 114 -9.29 -3.77 5.17
N LYS A 115 -8.39 -3.60 4.21
CA LYS A 115 -6.95 -3.73 4.45
C LYS A 115 -6.24 -2.40 4.21
N LEU A 116 -5.53 -1.97 5.23
CA LEU A 116 -4.66 -0.81 5.15
C LEU A 116 -3.42 -1.15 4.33
N THR A 117 -2.77 -0.15 3.81
CA THR A 117 -1.57 -0.27 2.97
C THR A 117 -0.40 -0.93 3.71
N PHE A 118 -0.36 -0.78 5.03
CA PHE A 118 0.57 -1.50 5.90
C PHE A 118 -0.09 -1.93 7.22
N ASN A 119 0.50 -2.92 7.89
CA ASN A 119 0.13 -3.43 9.22
C ASN A 119 -1.28 -4.04 9.33
N SER A 120 -1.93 -4.36 8.22
CA SER A 120 -3.16 -5.16 8.22
C SER A 120 -2.87 -6.64 8.02
N PRO A 121 -3.62 -7.58 8.64
CA PRO A 121 -3.45 -8.99 8.38
C PRO A 121 -3.52 -9.29 6.87
N ASP A 122 -2.48 -9.92 6.33
CA ASP A 122 -2.39 -10.22 4.90
C ASP A 122 -2.57 -11.71 4.62
N THR A 123 -3.81 -12.10 4.32
CA THR A 123 -4.16 -13.49 4.02
C THR A 123 -3.79 -13.92 2.59
N ASN A 124 -3.52 -12.96 1.71
CA ASN A 124 -3.22 -13.20 0.29
C ASN A 124 -1.79 -12.80 -0.08
N GLY A 125 -1.03 -12.25 0.87
CA GLY A 125 0.30 -11.73 0.65
C GLY A 125 1.42 -12.71 0.93
N ALA A 126 2.63 -12.19 0.91
CA ALA A 126 3.85 -12.94 1.16
C ALA A 126 4.34 -12.83 2.62
N GLY A 127 3.60 -12.15 3.49
CA GLY A 127 3.95 -11.90 4.88
C GLY A 127 2.75 -11.98 5.81
N PRO A 128 2.97 -11.83 7.12
CA PRO A 128 1.89 -11.88 8.12
C PRO A 128 0.96 -10.66 8.05
N VAL A 129 1.47 -9.54 7.56
CA VAL A 129 0.76 -8.27 7.40
C VAL A 129 1.11 -7.61 6.08
N THR A 130 0.29 -6.65 5.65
CA THR A 130 0.60 -5.78 4.51
C THR A 130 1.83 -4.94 4.81
N TYR A 131 2.67 -4.73 3.80
CA TYR A 131 3.85 -3.88 3.83
C TYR A 131 3.66 -2.67 2.92
N GLY A 132 3.98 -1.49 3.43
CA GLY A 132 3.71 -0.21 2.78
C GLY A 132 4.70 0.20 1.69
N GLY A 133 4.61 1.48 1.36
CA GLY A 133 5.29 2.12 0.24
C GLY A 133 6.73 2.54 0.50
N TYR A 134 7.28 2.35 1.72
CA TYR A 134 8.73 2.50 1.92
C TYR A 134 9.45 1.27 1.36
N SER A 135 9.14 0.96 0.11
CA SER A 135 9.68 -0.13 -0.69
C SER A 135 9.72 0.28 -2.16
N ASP A 136 10.40 -0.50 -3.00
CA ASP A 136 10.51 -0.20 -4.43
C ASP A 136 9.34 -0.74 -5.26
N SER A 137 8.45 -1.56 -4.68
CA SER A 137 7.31 -2.13 -5.40
C SER A 137 6.15 -2.48 -4.48
N ILE A 138 4.92 -2.43 -5.04
CA ILE A 138 3.70 -2.89 -4.37
C ILE A 138 2.76 -3.58 -5.37
N VAL A 139 1.91 -4.50 -4.88
CA VAL A 139 0.84 -5.15 -5.65
C VAL A 139 -0.49 -4.87 -4.96
N VAL A 140 -1.42 -4.26 -5.70
CA VAL A 140 -2.70 -3.74 -5.17
C VAL A 140 -3.84 -4.09 -6.12
N ASN A 141 -5.01 -4.41 -5.58
CA ASN A 141 -6.22 -4.57 -6.38
C ASN A 141 -6.56 -3.26 -7.12
N GLU A 142 -6.89 -3.32 -8.43
CA GLU A 142 -7.14 -2.14 -9.27
C GLU A 142 -8.21 -1.19 -8.71
N ARG A 143 -9.11 -1.67 -7.84
CA ARG A 143 -10.16 -0.86 -7.20
C ARG A 143 -9.60 0.18 -6.24
N PHE A 144 -8.41 -0.06 -5.69
CA PHE A 144 -7.72 0.81 -4.73
C PHE A 144 -6.55 1.59 -5.35
N VAL A 145 -6.44 1.52 -6.68
CA VAL A 145 -5.43 2.26 -7.44
C VAL A 145 -6.09 3.50 -8.07
N LEU A 146 -5.43 4.63 -7.98
CA LEU A 146 -5.88 5.93 -8.49
C LEU A 146 -5.02 6.35 -9.69
N HIS A 147 -5.64 6.98 -10.68
CA HIS A 147 -4.91 7.61 -11.77
C HIS A 147 -4.24 8.90 -11.31
N VAL A 148 -2.99 9.10 -11.70
CA VAL A 148 -2.28 10.35 -11.49
C VAL A 148 -2.39 11.20 -12.76
N PRO A 149 -2.97 12.42 -12.70
CA PRO A 149 -3.02 13.33 -13.84
C PRO A 149 -1.61 13.65 -14.37
N ALA A 150 -1.45 13.65 -15.70
CA ALA A 150 -0.14 13.82 -16.34
C ALA A 150 0.50 15.21 -16.09
N ASN A 151 -0.30 16.19 -15.66
CA ASN A 151 0.16 17.55 -15.37
C ASN A 151 0.56 17.77 -13.91
N LEU A 152 0.48 16.74 -13.05
CA LEU A 152 0.93 16.83 -11.65
C LEU A 152 2.42 16.45 -11.54
N ASP A 153 3.14 17.19 -10.71
CA ASP A 153 4.43 16.75 -10.21
C ASP A 153 4.25 15.52 -9.34
N LEU A 154 4.95 14.43 -9.65
CA LEU A 154 4.74 13.14 -8.99
C LEU A 154 5.14 13.16 -7.51
N ALA A 155 6.22 13.88 -7.18
CA ALA A 155 6.65 14.03 -5.78
C ALA A 155 5.64 14.84 -4.97
N GLY A 156 5.08 15.90 -5.58
CA GLY A 156 4.03 16.73 -4.97
C GLY A 156 2.67 16.03 -4.89
N ALA A 157 2.41 15.06 -5.76
CA ALA A 157 1.16 14.29 -5.73
C ALA A 157 1.11 13.28 -4.58
N ALA A 158 2.24 12.75 -4.13
CA ALA A 158 2.28 11.72 -3.10
C ALA A 158 1.60 12.14 -1.78
N PRO A 159 1.86 13.32 -1.18
CA PRO A 159 1.20 13.71 0.08
C PRO A 159 -0.32 13.89 -0.03
N LEU A 160 -0.86 14.12 -1.24
CA LEU A 160 -2.31 14.27 -1.45
C LEU A 160 -3.10 12.99 -1.16
N LEU A 161 -2.42 11.85 -1.07
CA LEU A 161 -3.05 10.53 -0.93
C LEU A 161 -3.49 10.20 0.51
N CYS A 162 -3.10 10.98 1.47
CA CYS A 162 -3.54 10.86 2.87
C CYS A 162 -4.07 12.19 3.42
N ALA A 163 -3.21 13.19 3.58
CA ALA A 163 -3.53 14.43 4.29
C ALA A 163 -3.67 15.67 3.38
N GLY A 164 -3.63 15.45 2.07
CA GLY A 164 -3.76 16.50 1.06
C GLY A 164 -5.19 16.95 0.78
#